data_165b663de39b6a55d7f2c8215a47337e
#
_entry.id   165b663de39b6a55d7f2c8215a47337e
#
_cell.length_a   1.000
_cell.length_b   1.000
_cell.length_c   1.000
_cell.angle_alpha   90.00
_cell.angle_beta   90.00
_cell.angle_gamma   90.00
#
_symmetry.space_group_name_H-M   'P 1'
#
loop_
_entity.id
_entity.type
_entity.pdbx_description
1 polymer ?
#
loop_
_entity_poly.entity_id
_entity_poly.type
_entity_poly.pdbx_seq_one_letter_code
_entity_poly.pdbx_strand_id
1 'polypeptide(L)'
;MRFKKILLVVSYIALMYSVKAQEINWSPDGAGFIRFKEGNIIKVDPRTDAETVLIKSELLIPVGKTAALRPQSFEYSADKSKVLLFTHTVKVWRYRTRGDYWVLSGNKLTQLGKGLSPQSLMFAKFSPDGKTVAYVSDHNIFIEDIATGIIKKMTMDGTRKLINGTFDWAYEEEFFCRDGLRWSPDGKHIAFWQVDATKIKDYYMLNTTDSNYSKPIPVEYPKVGELPSAVKIGVFSVNGGAIKWMMFEGDAQQHYIPRMEWAGNNNLVVQRMDRKQQESKLIDCKISDGSCSTFWAENDDAWVDLNTDKPVGWNWINQGQDFLWVSEKDGWRHIYKISRDGKNTTLLTNGNYDIGELKAVDEKNNYLYFTASPNNATQLYLYRTR
;
A
#
# COMPACT_ATOMS: atom_id res chain seq x y z
N MET A 1 -14.53 26.73 -49.91
CA MET A 1 -14.73 27.23 -48.55
C MET A 1 -15.14 26.14 -47.53
N ARG A 2 -14.69 24.88 -47.70
CA ARG A 2 -15.05 23.75 -46.80
C ARG A 2 -13.85 23.14 -46.04
N PHE A 3 -12.60 23.52 -46.33
CA PHE A 3 -11.40 22.93 -45.67
C PHE A 3 -10.99 23.62 -44.36
N LYS A 4 -11.42 24.83 -44.05
CA LYS A 4 -11.04 25.54 -42.82
C LYS A 4 -11.82 25.10 -41.56
N LYS A 5 -12.99 24.45 -41.72
CA LYS A 5 -13.77 23.99 -40.54
C LYS A 5 -13.34 22.64 -39.99
N ILE A 6 -12.65 21.80 -40.78
CA ILE A 6 -12.18 20.49 -40.36
C ILE A 6 -10.93 20.63 -39.52
N LEU A 7 -10.06 21.64 -39.77
CA LEU A 7 -8.84 21.85 -38.98
C LEU A 7 -9.13 22.33 -37.55
N LEU A 8 -10.25 23.05 -37.32
CA LEU A 8 -10.60 23.54 -35.98
C LEU A 8 -11.18 22.42 -35.07
N VAL A 9 -11.82 21.41 -35.64
CA VAL A 9 -12.37 20.26 -34.87
C VAL A 9 -11.24 19.30 -34.47
N VAL A 10 -10.25 19.10 -35.31
CA VAL A 10 -9.10 18.25 -35.00
C VAL A 10 -8.20 18.89 -33.92
N SER A 11 -8.07 20.24 -33.91
CA SER A 11 -7.34 20.96 -32.86
C SER A 11 -8.04 20.93 -31.50
N TYR A 12 -9.37 20.80 -31.45
CA TYR A 12 -10.13 20.69 -30.18
C TYR A 12 -10.08 19.26 -29.58
N ILE A 13 -9.92 18.24 -30.40
CA ILE A 13 -9.81 16.83 -29.94
C ILE A 13 -8.39 16.55 -29.41
N ALA A 14 -7.36 17.25 -29.86
CA ALA A 14 -5.98 17.09 -29.39
C ALA A 14 -5.71 17.71 -28.00
N LEU A 15 -6.65 18.42 -27.40
CA LEU A 15 -6.54 19.08 -26.09
C LEU A 15 -7.26 18.36 -24.95
N MET A 16 -7.82 17.18 -25.19
CA MET A 16 -8.24 16.31 -24.10
C MET A 16 -7.05 15.54 -23.56
N TYR A 17 -6.10 16.24 -22.98
CA TYR A 17 -5.24 15.62 -21.99
C TYR A 17 -6.14 15.16 -20.86
N SER A 18 -6.23 13.85 -20.67
CA SER A 18 -6.79 13.28 -19.46
C SER A 18 -5.98 13.83 -18.28
N VAL A 19 -6.48 14.85 -17.62
CA VAL A 19 -6.01 15.28 -16.32
C VAL A 19 -6.32 14.11 -15.38
N LYS A 20 -5.37 13.20 -15.22
CA LYS A 20 -5.45 12.25 -14.12
C LYS A 20 -5.50 13.07 -12.86
N ALA A 21 -6.58 12.95 -12.11
CA ALA A 21 -6.68 13.55 -10.79
C ALA A 21 -5.45 13.07 -9.99
N GLN A 22 -4.57 13.99 -9.64
CA GLN A 22 -3.39 13.68 -8.87
C GLN A 22 -3.84 13.48 -7.43
N GLU A 23 -3.39 12.41 -6.80
CA GLU A 23 -3.68 12.16 -5.38
C GLU A 23 -3.16 13.34 -4.55
N ILE A 24 -4.02 13.91 -3.70
CA ILE A 24 -3.67 15.08 -2.89
C ILE A 24 -2.89 14.61 -1.67
N ASN A 25 -1.62 14.97 -1.61
CA ASN A 25 -0.78 14.76 -0.43
C ASN A 25 -0.97 15.94 0.54
N TRP A 26 -1.75 15.74 1.60
CA TRP A 26 -1.92 16.76 2.63
C TRP A 26 -0.64 17.01 3.41
N SER A 27 -0.39 18.28 3.75
CA SER A 27 0.71 18.62 4.63
C SER A 27 0.47 18.07 6.05
N PRO A 28 1.54 17.72 6.80
CA PRO A 28 1.41 17.12 8.12
C PRO A 28 0.64 17.96 9.15
N ASP A 29 0.48 19.26 8.92
CA ASP A 29 -0.33 20.18 9.73
C ASP A 29 -1.79 20.26 9.26
N GLY A 30 -2.15 19.56 8.18
CA GLY A 30 -3.49 19.59 7.60
C GLY A 30 -3.91 20.92 6.96
N ALA A 31 -3.02 21.93 6.95
CA ALA A 31 -3.35 23.28 6.51
C ALA A 31 -3.16 23.52 5.01
N GLY A 32 -2.66 22.54 4.28
CA GLY A 32 -2.46 22.64 2.84
C GLY A 32 -2.15 21.28 2.21
N PHE A 33 -1.94 21.27 0.92
CA PHE A 33 -1.47 20.09 0.23
C PHE A 33 -0.08 20.32 -0.37
N ILE A 34 0.66 19.21 -0.52
CA ILE A 34 2.04 19.24 -0.96
C ILE A 34 2.11 18.73 -2.39
N ARG A 35 2.89 19.41 -3.22
CA ARG A 35 3.19 19.00 -4.59
C ARG A 35 4.62 19.33 -4.99
N PHE A 36 5.09 18.68 -6.05
CA PHE A 36 6.35 18.99 -6.71
C PHE A 36 6.11 20.04 -7.79
N LYS A 37 6.84 21.18 -7.73
CA LYS A 37 6.75 22.26 -8.71
C LYS A 37 8.13 22.86 -8.96
N GLU A 38 8.54 22.94 -10.22
CA GLU A 38 9.78 23.59 -10.64
C GLU A 38 11.04 23.12 -9.87
N GLY A 39 11.09 21.82 -9.55
CA GLY A 39 12.21 21.24 -8.79
C GLY A 39 12.06 21.35 -7.28
N ASN A 40 11.11 22.12 -6.77
CA ASN A 40 10.87 22.30 -5.34
C ASN A 40 9.72 21.42 -4.86
N ILE A 41 9.73 21.05 -3.57
CA ILE A 41 8.56 20.55 -2.86
C ILE A 41 7.90 21.74 -2.18
N ILE A 42 6.66 22.04 -2.56
CA ILE A 42 5.91 23.19 -2.09
C ILE A 42 4.63 22.75 -1.37
N LYS A 43 4.19 23.57 -0.40
CA LYS A 43 2.87 23.48 0.20
C LYS A 43 1.98 24.55 -0.42
N VAL A 44 0.76 24.19 -0.76
CA VAL A 44 -0.27 25.08 -1.29
C VAL A 44 -1.40 25.19 -0.29
N ASP A 45 -1.79 26.40 0.09
CA ASP A 45 -3.00 26.65 0.85
C ASP A 45 -4.22 26.55 -0.08
N PRO A 46 -5.17 25.61 0.13
CA PRO A 46 -6.30 25.40 -0.78
C PRO A 46 -7.34 26.54 -0.75
N ARG A 47 -7.23 27.49 0.18
CA ARG A 47 -8.16 28.63 0.30
C ARG A 47 -7.69 29.86 -0.44
N THR A 48 -6.37 30.05 -0.52
CA THR A 48 -5.75 31.28 -1.03
C THR A 48 -4.85 31.02 -2.25
N ASP A 49 -4.59 29.75 -2.58
CA ASP A 49 -3.60 29.31 -3.58
C ASP A 49 -2.16 29.79 -3.27
N ALA A 50 -1.91 30.27 -2.04
CA ALA A 50 -0.59 30.71 -1.63
C ALA A 50 0.38 29.51 -1.57
N GLU A 51 1.55 29.68 -2.19
CA GLU A 51 2.60 28.68 -2.26
C GLU A 51 3.72 28.98 -1.25
N THR A 52 4.13 27.96 -0.50
CA THR A 52 5.28 28.02 0.41
C THR A 52 6.26 26.93 0.06
N VAL A 53 7.54 27.28 -0.19
CA VAL A 53 8.58 26.30 -0.47
C VAL A 53 8.94 25.59 0.83
N LEU A 54 8.75 24.27 0.88
CA LEU A 54 9.14 23.40 1.99
C LEU A 54 10.57 22.87 1.81
N ILE A 55 10.91 22.42 0.58
CA ILE A 55 12.23 21.90 0.23
C ILE A 55 12.64 22.53 -1.11
N LYS A 56 13.77 23.23 -1.09
CA LYS A 56 14.33 23.85 -2.29
C LYS A 56 15.01 22.81 -3.19
N SER A 57 14.98 23.02 -4.48
CA SER A 57 15.59 22.16 -5.49
C SER A 57 17.08 21.90 -5.26
N GLU A 58 17.81 22.89 -4.71
CA GLU A 58 19.24 22.77 -4.44
C GLU A 58 19.54 21.65 -3.43
N LEU A 59 18.63 21.41 -2.46
CA LEU A 59 18.75 20.33 -1.48
C LEU A 59 18.50 18.95 -2.08
N LEU A 60 17.91 18.89 -3.27
CA LEU A 60 17.62 17.66 -3.99
C LEU A 60 18.70 17.31 -5.03
N ILE A 61 19.81 18.04 -5.07
CA ILE A 61 20.92 17.76 -5.98
C ILE A 61 21.88 16.77 -5.30
N PRO A 62 22.03 15.54 -5.83
CA PRO A 62 23.00 14.58 -5.30
C PRO A 62 24.44 15.09 -5.45
N VAL A 63 25.29 14.70 -4.52
CA VAL A 63 26.72 15.05 -4.56
C VAL A 63 27.33 14.62 -5.90
N GLY A 64 28.01 15.54 -6.57
CA GLY A 64 28.63 15.31 -7.88
C GLY A 64 27.67 15.33 -9.08
N LYS A 65 26.42 15.72 -8.87
CA LYS A 65 25.43 15.96 -9.93
C LYS A 65 25.10 17.44 -10.06
N THR A 66 24.53 17.82 -11.19
CA THR A 66 24.12 19.21 -11.49
C THR A 66 22.61 19.39 -11.52
N ALA A 67 21.87 18.28 -11.60
CA ALA A 67 20.41 18.29 -11.68
C ALA A 67 19.77 17.77 -10.38
N ALA A 68 18.73 18.45 -9.95
CA ALA A 68 17.92 17.99 -8.81
C ALA A 68 17.15 16.71 -9.15
N LEU A 69 16.96 15.86 -8.14
CA LEU A 69 16.06 14.71 -8.22
C LEU A 69 14.63 15.18 -8.53
N ARG A 70 13.89 14.34 -9.22
CA ARG A 70 12.45 14.51 -9.47
C ARG A 70 11.70 13.38 -8.78
N PRO A 71 11.29 13.56 -7.50
CA PRO A 71 10.57 12.54 -6.77
C PRO A 71 9.21 12.26 -7.41
N GLN A 72 8.85 11.00 -7.50
CA GLN A 72 7.48 10.58 -7.82
C GLN A 72 6.58 10.63 -6.57
N SER A 73 7.16 10.30 -5.43
CA SER A 73 6.51 10.42 -4.11
C SER A 73 7.55 10.74 -3.05
N PHE A 74 7.09 11.23 -1.92
CA PHE A 74 7.92 11.48 -0.74
C PHE A 74 7.10 11.26 0.52
N GLU A 75 7.79 10.94 1.62
CA GLU A 75 7.22 10.69 2.92
C GLU A 75 8.09 11.33 4.01
N TYR A 76 7.46 11.90 5.03
CA TYR A 76 8.17 12.44 6.20
C TYR A 76 8.38 11.34 7.26
N SER A 77 9.52 11.39 7.97
CA SER A 77 9.66 10.65 9.24
C SER A 77 8.62 11.12 10.25
N ALA A 78 8.31 10.30 11.25
CA ALA A 78 7.29 10.62 12.26
C ALA A 78 7.57 11.95 13.00
N ASP A 79 8.85 12.25 13.27
CA ASP A 79 9.31 13.51 13.87
C ASP A 79 9.43 14.67 12.87
N LYS A 80 9.12 14.43 11.58
CA LYS A 80 9.22 15.39 10.46
C LYS A 80 10.63 15.91 10.18
N SER A 81 11.66 15.35 10.79
CA SER A 81 13.04 15.79 10.64
C SER A 81 13.72 15.30 9.34
N LYS A 82 13.14 14.26 8.71
CA LYS A 82 13.66 13.64 7.49
C LYS A 82 12.58 13.45 6.46
N VAL A 83 13.00 13.38 5.20
CA VAL A 83 12.13 13.10 4.06
C VAL A 83 12.69 11.94 3.26
N LEU A 84 11.90 10.92 3.04
CA LEU A 84 12.17 9.80 2.14
C LEU A 84 11.63 10.15 0.76
N LEU A 85 12.48 10.10 -0.25
CA LEU A 85 12.17 10.47 -1.63
C LEU A 85 12.24 9.23 -2.52
N PHE A 86 11.21 8.98 -3.31
CA PHE A 86 11.17 7.90 -4.30
C PHE A 86 11.38 8.45 -5.71
N THR A 87 12.39 7.96 -6.40
CA THR A 87 12.86 8.51 -7.67
C THR A 87 13.22 7.43 -8.70
N HIS A 88 13.51 7.81 -9.94
CA HIS A 88 13.97 6.92 -11.02
C HIS A 88 13.14 5.64 -11.13
N THR A 89 11.83 5.80 -11.04
CA THR A 89 10.91 4.69 -10.87
C THR A 89 10.77 3.82 -12.12
N VAL A 90 10.64 2.52 -11.91
CA VAL A 90 10.46 1.49 -12.94
C VAL A 90 9.13 0.79 -12.72
N LYS A 91 8.43 0.46 -13.80
CA LYS A 91 7.21 -0.34 -13.74
C LYS A 91 7.52 -1.78 -13.29
N VAL A 92 6.71 -2.25 -12.34
CA VAL A 92 6.49 -3.66 -12.06
C VAL A 92 5.00 -3.90 -12.34
N TRP A 93 4.65 -4.73 -13.29
CA TRP A 93 3.27 -4.88 -13.80
C TRP A 93 2.64 -3.53 -14.22
N ARG A 94 1.58 -3.09 -13.57
CA ARG A 94 0.86 -1.83 -13.88
C ARG A 94 1.51 -0.61 -13.23
N TYR A 95 2.14 -0.78 -12.07
CA TYR A 95 2.55 0.32 -11.21
C TYR A 95 4.06 0.54 -11.22
N ARG A 96 4.47 1.78 -10.96
CA ARG A 96 5.87 2.13 -10.77
C ARG A 96 6.23 1.98 -9.31
N THR A 97 6.56 0.77 -8.87
CA THR A 97 6.79 0.40 -7.47
C THR A 97 8.26 0.12 -7.16
N ARG A 98 9.13 0.08 -8.17
CA ARG A 98 10.57 -0.13 -8.04
C ARG A 98 11.34 1.11 -8.48
N GLY A 99 12.43 1.44 -7.81
CA GLY A 99 13.24 2.61 -8.14
C GLY A 99 14.37 2.87 -7.16
N ASP A 100 14.84 4.10 -7.12
CA ASP A 100 15.84 4.56 -6.15
C ASP A 100 15.16 5.33 -5.02
N TYR A 101 15.69 5.17 -3.82
CA TYR A 101 15.23 5.91 -2.65
C TYR A 101 16.36 6.75 -2.06
N TRP A 102 15.99 7.93 -1.58
CA TRP A 102 16.91 8.88 -0.97
C TRP A 102 16.31 9.40 0.34
N VAL A 103 17.17 9.68 1.30
CA VAL A 103 16.79 10.37 2.55
C VAL A 103 17.42 11.75 2.55
N LEU A 104 16.58 12.78 2.68
CA LEU A 104 16.99 14.14 2.99
C LEU A 104 16.86 14.34 4.51
N SER A 105 17.99 14.65 5.18
CA SER A 105 18.04 14.95 6.62
C SER A 105 18.79 16.29 6.80
N GLY A 106 18.07 17.34 7.20
CA GLY A 106 18.60 18.70 7.13
C GLY A 106 19.03 19.06 5.69
N ASN A 107 20.31 19.34 5.50
CA ASN A 107 20.89 19.63 4.17
C ASN A 107 21.62 18.43 3.55
N LYS A 108 21.57 17.26 4.17
CA LYS A 108 22.27 16.07 3.68
C LYS A 108 21.30 15.17 2.93
N LEU A 109 21.55 14.97 1.63
CA LEU A 109 20.84 14.04 0.77
C LEU A 109 21.67 12.76 0.62
N THR A 110 21.10 11.61 0.99
CA THR A 110 21.78 10.31 1.00
C THR A 110 20.97 9.29 0.22
N GLN A 111 21.59 8.57 -0.72
CA GLN A 111 20.97 7.46 -1.42
C GLN A 111 20.96 6.22 -0.55
N LEU A 112 19.84 5.53 -0.50
CA LEU A 112 19.69 4.21 0.15
C LEU A 112 20.13 3.08 -0.80
N GLY A 113 20.42 1.91 -0.21
CA GLY A 113 20.73 0.70 -0.95
C GLY A 113 22.09 0.73 -1.64
N LYS A 114 23.08 1.41 -1.06
CA LYS A 114 24.43 1.45 -1.63
C LYS A 114 25.02 0.05 -1.79
N GLY A 115 25.40 -0.29 -3.03
CA GLY A 115 25.93 -1.61 -3.37
C GLY A 115 24.86 -2.63 -3.80
N LEU A 116 23.58 -2.28 -3.75
CA LEU A 116 22.51 -3.05 -4.37
C LEU A 116 22.35 -2.64 -5.85
N SER A 117 21.59 -3.43 -6.59
CA SER A 117 21.29 -3.15 -8.00
C SER A 117 20.59 -1.80 -8.15
N PRO A 118 20.95 -0.97 -9.16
CA PRO A 118 20.26 0.29 -9.42
C PRO A 118 18.75 0.07 -9.63
N GLN A 119 17.94 1.01 -9.13
CA GLN A 119 16.47 0.96 -9.26
C GLN A 119 15.82 -0.34 -8.76
N SER A 120 16.46 -1.03 -7.79
CA SER A 120 15.94 -2.32 -7.27
C SER A 120 15.09 -2.17 -6.01
N LEU A 121 15.09 -1.02 -5.36
CA LEU A 121 14.40 -0.84 -4.10
C LEU A 121 12.90 -0.67 -4.29
N MET A 122 12.12 -1.27 -3.38
CA MET A 122 10.67 -1.22 -3.35
C MET A 122 10.18 -0.94 -1.93
N PHE A 123 9.13 -0.12 -1.82
CA PHE A 123 8.36 0.11 -0.59
C PHE A 123 9.21 0.48 0.63
N ALA A 124 10.21 1.33 0.40
CA ALA A 124 11.02 1.85 1.50
C ALA A 124 10.16 2.67 2.48
N LYS A 125 10.37 2.48 3.77
CA LYS A 125 9.67 3.20 4.83
C LYS A 125 10.50 3.35 6.08
N PHE A 126 10.36 4.51 6.72
CA PHE A 126 11.03 4.77 7.98
C PHE A 126 10.58 3.82 9.09
N SER A 127 11.49 3.50 10.01
CA SER A 127 11.13 3.02 11.33
C SER A 127 10.36 4.09 12.11
N PRO A 128 9.54 3.73 13.10
CA PRO A 128 8.79 4.69 13.92
C PRO A 128 9.65 5.80 14.57
N ASP A 129 10.90 5.48 14.92
CA ASP A 129 11.85 6.45 15.48
C ASP A 129 12.64 7.25 14.41
N GLY A 130 12.41 6.96 13.13
CA GLY A 130 13.05 7.63 11.99
C GLY A 130 14.56 7.43 11.87
N LYS A 131 15.15 6.42 12.54
CA LYS A 131 16.60 6.16 12.48
C LYS A 131 17.01 5.18 11.40
N THR A 132 16.10 4.29 11.04
CA THR A 132 16.33 3.26 10.02
C THR A 132 15.28 3.31 8.93
N VAL A 133 15.59 2.70 7.79
CA VAL A 133 14.64 2.48 6.69
C VAL A 133 14.62 1.00 6.36
N ALA A 134 13.43 0.41 6.28
CA ALA A 134 13.25 -0.92 5.73
C ALA A 134 12.77 -0.82 4.28
N TYR A 135 13.25 -1.71 3.42
CA TYR A 135 12.85 -1.80 2.02
C TYR A 135 13.04 -3.22 1.49
N VAL A 136 12.44 -3.51 0.34
CA VAL A 136 12.66 -4.75 -0.40
C VAL A 136 13.60 -4.49 -1.57
N SER A 137 14.52 -5.40 -1.82
CA SER A 137 15.33 -5.47 -3.04
C SER A 137 15.54 -6.93 -3.43
N ASP A 138 15.35 -7.26 -4.71
CA ASP A 138 15.51 -8.62 -5.24
C ASP A 138 14.85 -9.70 -4.37
N HIS A 139 13.57 -9.47 -4.03
CA HIS A 139 12.70 -10.36 -3.25
C HIS A 139 13.17 -10.63 -1.81
N ASN A 140 14.05 -9.79 -1.27
CA ASN A 140 14.51 -9.86 0.11
C ASN A 140 14.33 -8.53 0.83
N ILE A 141 14.12 -8.61 2.14
CA ILE A 141 13.93 -7.46 3.01
C ILE A 141 15.28 -7.03 3.57
N PHE A 142 15.51 -5.73 3.56
CA PHE A 142 16.69 -5.08 4.10
C PHE A 142 16.30 -4.00 5.10
N ILE A 143 17.19 -3.73 6.04
CA ILE A 143 17.14 -2.59 6.95
C ILE A 143 18.44 -1.81 6.82
N GLU A 144 18.34 -0.49 6.68
CA GLU A 144 19.50 0.41 6.58
C GLU A 144 19.44 1.46 7.68
N ASP A 145 20.53 1.62 8.43
CA ASP A 145 20.72 2.70 9.38
C ASP A 145 21.10 3.98 8.66
N ILE A 146 20.31 5.02 8.85
CA ILE A 146 20.45 6.28 8.10
C ILE A 146 21.74 7.03 8.44
N ALA A 147 22.19 6.94 9.70
CA ALA A 147 23.35 7.69 10.16
C ALA A 147 24.66 7.06 9.68
N THR A 148 24.75 5.73 9.75
CA THR A 148 25.95 4.96 9.42
C THR A 148 25.98 4.43 7.98
N GLY A 149 24.81 4.28 7.35
CA GLY A 149 24.67 3.64 6.04
C GLY A 149 24.89 2.10 6.09
N ILE A 150 24.84 1.50 7.30
CA ILE A 150 24.98 0.06 7.44
C ILE A 150 23.69 -0.61 6.98
N ILE A 151 23.82 -1.53 6.02
CA ILE A 151 22.72 -2.31 5.45
C ILE A 151 22.77 -3.73 6.02
N LYS A 152 21.64 -4.20 6.53
CA LYS A 152 21.43 -5.58 6.98
C LYS A 152 20.40 -6.26 6.09
N LYS A 153 20.75 -7.40 5.50
CA LYS A 153 19.80 -8.26 4.79
C LYS A 153 19.09 -9.14 5.82
N MET A 154 17.75 -9.04 5.90
CA MET A 154 16.94 -9.69 6.94
C MET A 154 16.34 -11.02 6.49
N THR A 155 16.07 -11.19 5.18
CA THR A 155 15.67 -12.46 4.58
C THR A 155 16.69 -12.87 3.54
N MET A 156 16.96 -14.19 3.37
CA MET A 156 18.06 -14.68 2.54
C MET A 156 17.63 -15.58 1.40
N ASP A 157 16.37 -16.01 1.41
CA ASP A 157 15.80 -17.05 0.56
C ASP A 157 14.99 -16.50 -0.63
N GLY A 158 14.94 -15.17 -0.78
CA GLY A 158 14.18 -14.51 -1.82
C GLY A 158 14.66 -14.88 -3.22
N THR A 159 13.71 -15.27 -4.05
CA THR A 159 13.87 -15.55 -5.49
C THR A 159 12.67 -15.00 -6.24
N ARG A 160 12.70 -15.06 -7.58
CA ARG A 160 11.53 -14.67 -8.39
C ARG A 160 10.23 -15.38 -7.96
N LYS A 161 10.32 -16.64 -7.49
CA LYS A 161 9.18 -17.46 -7.07
C LYS A 161 9.00 -17.60 -5.56
N LEU A 162 9.94 -17.14 -4.76
CA LEU A 162 9.80 -17.04 -3.30
C LEU A 162 10.03 -15.59 -2.89
N ILE A 163 8.96 -14.89 -2.62
CA ILE A 163 8.93 -13.44 -2.55
C ILE A 163 8.75 -13.00 -1.09
N ASN A 164 9.69 -12.23 -0.54
CA ASN A 164 9.60 -11.66 0.80
C ASN A 164 9.30 -10.17 0.74
N GLY A 165 8.24 -9.72 1.42
CA GLY A 165 7.91 -8.31 1.59
C GLY A 165 7.29 -7.61 0.39
N THR A 166 7.00 -8.34 -0.69
CA THR A 166 6.18 -7.92 -1.82
C THR A 166 5.31 -9.09 -2.26
N PHE A 167 4.61 -8.97 -3.40
CA PHE A 167 3.64 -9.94 -3.84
C PHE A 167 3.89 -10.41 -5.26
N ASP A 168 3.27 -11.52 -5.64
CA ASP A 168 3.18 -12.00 -7.02
C ASP A 168 2.11 -11.23 -7.81
N TRP A 169 2.01 -11.54 -9.11
CA TRP A 169 1.06 -10.88 -9.99
C TRP A 169 -0.39 -11.05 -9.53
N ALA A 170 -0.77 -12.25 -9.08
CA ALA A 170 -2.15 -12.54 -8.70
C ALA A 170 -2.61 -11.74 -7.48
N TYR A 171 -1.78 -11.62 -6.46
CA TYR A 171 -2.07 -10.79 -5.28
C TYR A 171 -2.10 -9.29 -5.59
N GLU A 172 -1.21 -8.83 -6.49
CA GLU A 172 -1.24 -7.43 -6.91
C GLU A 172 -2.51 -7.10 -7.72
N GLU A 173 -2.90 -7.97 -8.63
CA GLU A 173 -4.04 -7.74 -9.53
C GLU A 173 -5.38 -7.90 -8.82
N GLU A 174 -5.55 -8.96 -7.99
CA GLU A 174 -6.83 -9.32 -7.39
C GLU A 174 -7.08 -8.64 -6.04
N PHE A 175 -6.03 -8.37 -5.26
CA PHE A 175 -6.15 -7.79 -3.91
C PHE A 175 -5.45 -6.44 -3.74
N PHE A 176 -4.87 -5.87 -4.81
CA PHE A 176 -4.04 -4.65 -4.78
C PHE A 176 -2.89 -4.71 -3.77
N CYS A 177 -2.45 -5.91 -3.42
CA CYS A 177 -1.35 -6.15 -2.52
C CYS A 177 -0.03 -5.89 -3.24
N ARG A 178 0.72 -4.90 -2.83
CA ARG A 178 2.03 -4.56 -3.39
C ARG A 178 3.10 -4.44 -2.32
N ASP A 179 2.78 -3.73 -1.25
CA ASP A 179 3.64 -3.44 -0.12
C ASP A 179 3.44 -4.49 0.98
N GLY A 180 4.38 -5.38 1.12
CA GLY A 180 4.30 -6.58 1.95
C GLY A 180 5.12 -6.54 3.24
N LEU A 181 5.40 -5.36 3.83
CA LEU A 181 6.08 -5.26 5.12
C LEU A 181 5.47 -4.19 6.04
N ARG A 182 5.49 -4.45 7.36
CA ARG A 182 4.93 -3.55 8.39
C ARG A 182 5.86 -3.47 9.59
N TRP A 183 6.31 -2.26 9.92
CA TRP A 183 6.99 -2.00 11.18
C TRP A 183 6.04 -2.17 12.36
N SER A 184 6.52 -2.79 13.46
CA SER A 184 5.82 -2.70 14.75
C SER A 184 5.81 -1.26 15.27
N PRO A 185 4.79 -0.84 16.03
CA PRO A 185 4.71 0.53 16.55
C PRO A 185 5.93 0.94 17.38
N ASP A 186 6.58 0.03 18.07
CA ASP A 186 7.81 0.28 18.84
C ASP A 186 9.11 0.18 18.01
N GLY A 187 9.00 -0.14 16.72
CA GLY A 187 10.14 -0.25 15.81
C GLY A 187 11.08 -1.43 16.05
N LYS A 188 10.70 -2.39 16.91
CA LYS A 188 11.58 -3.54 17.25
C LYS A 188 11.40 -4.74 16.34
N HIS A 189 10.28 -4.80 15.61
CA HIS A 189 9.95 -5.93 14.75
C HIS A 189 9.45 -5.46 13.38
N ILE A 190 9.58 -6.33 12.40
CA ILE A 190 8.92 -6.21 11.10
C ILE A 190 8.11 -7.47 10.85
N ALA A 191 6.82 -7.29 10.57
CA ALA A 191 5.96 -8.33 10.03
C ALA A 191 5.95 -8.24 8.50
N PHE A 192 5.92 -9.38 7.80
CA PHE A 192 5.96 -9.41 6.35
C PHE A 192 5.22 -10.60 5.76
N TRP A 193 4.76 -10.45 4.53
CA TRP A 193 4.28 -11.54 3.72
C TRP A 193 5.43 -12.27 3.03
N GLN A 194 5.40 -13.59 3.07
CA GLN A 194 6.15 -14.43 2.16
C GLN A 194 5.18 -15.12 1.21
N VAL A 195 5.38 -14.91 -0.09
CA VAL A 195 4.59 -15.52 -1.17
C VAL A 195 5.43 -16.59 -1.84
N ASP A 196 4.95 -17.84 -1.80
CA ASP A 196 5.60 -18.99 -2.44
C ASP A 196 4.86 -19.37 -3.73
N ALA A 197 5.37 -18.89 -4.86
CA ALA A 197 4.91 -19.18 -6.20
C ALA A 197 5.71 -20.31 -6.87
N THR A 198 6.50 -21.09 -6.12
CA THR A 198 7.35 -22.15 -6.71
C THR A 198 6.56 -23.22 -7.45
N LYS A 199 5.31 -23.46 -7.05
CA LYS A 199 4.39 -24.41 -7.69
C LYS A 199 3.55 -23.78 -8.81
N ILE A 200 3.61 -22.46 -9.00
CA ILE A 200 2.87 -21.78 -10.06
C ILE A 200 3.60 -21.92 -11.37
N LYS A 201 2.86 -22.26 -12.42
CA LYS A 201 3.40 -22.36 -13.77
C LYS A 201 3.70 -20.99 -14.34
N ASP A 202 4.77 -20.91 -15.12
CA ASP A 202 5.11 -19.70 -15.84
C ASP A 202 4.19 -19.53 -17.06
N TYR A 203 3.56 -18.39 -17.17
CA TYR A 203 2.95 -17.90 -18.39
C TYR A 203 3.96 -17.01 -19.11
N TYR A 204 4.26 -17.29 -20.37
CA TYR A 204 5.26 -16.53 -21.12
C TYR A 204 4.61 -15.40 -21.91
N MET A 205 4.89 -14.17 -21.47
CA MET A 205 4.55 -12.97 -22.22
C MET A 205 5.66 -12.65 -23.21
N LEU A 206 5.30 -12.10 -24.37
CA LEU A 206 6.29 -11.75 -25.38
C LEU A 206 6.64 -10.25 -25.28
N ASN A 207 7.90 -9.95 -24.94
CA ASN A 207 8.43 -8.58 -25.01
C ASN A 207 8.93 -8.31 -26.41
N THR A 208 8.29 -7.38 -27.11
CA THR A 208 8.59 -7.00 -28.50
C THR A 208 9.14 -5.58 -28.63
N THR A 209 9.42 -4.88 -27.52
CA THR A 209 9.72 -3.46 -27.50
C THR A 209 11.16 -3.12 -27.13
N ASP A 210 11.83 -3.96 -26.33
CA ASP A 210 13.13 -3.63 -25.75
C ASP A 210 14.32 -4.04 -26.62
N SER A 211 14.10 -4.80 -27.67
CA SER A 211 15.14 -5.22 -28.60
C SER A 211 14.55 -5.60 -29.98
N ASN A 212 15.41 -5.70 -31.02
CA ASN A 212 15.01 -6.12 -32.35
C ASN A 212 14.44 -7.56 -32.40
N TYR A 213 14.86 -8.41 -31.47
CA TYR A 213 14.32 -9.75 -31.31
C TYR A 213 13.46 -9.81 -30.06
N SER A 214 12.25 -10.36 -30.21
CA SER A 214 11.34 -10.58 -29.08
C SER A 214 11.92 -11.58 -28.09
N LYS A 215 11.63 -11.37 -26.79
CA LYS A 215 12.07 -12.22 -25.69
C LYS A 215 10.87 -12.70 -24.85
N PRO A 216 10.79 -13.99 -24.49
CA PRO A 216 9.79 -14.46 -23.57
C PRO A 216 10.08 -13.93 -22.15
N ILE A 217 9.05 -13.41 -21.49
CA ILE A 217 9.10 -12.99 -20.09
C ILE A 217 8.20 -13.93 -19.29
N PRO A 218 8.75 -14.73 -18.38
CA PRO A 218 7.97 -15.61 -17.53
C PRO A 218 7.25 -14.80 -16.45
N VAL A 219 5.98 -15.12 -16.23
CA VAL A 219 5.11 -14.56 -15.19
C VAL A 219 4.44 -15.70 -14.45
N GLU A 220 4.45 -15.70 -13.13
CA GLU A 220 3.71 -16.63 -12.29
C GLU A 220 2.22 -16.32 -12.38
N TYR A 221 1.53 -16.97 -13.31
CA TYR A 221 0.14 -16.69 -13.64
C TYR A 221 -0.70 -17.97 -13.49
N PRO A 222 -1.38 -18.15 -12.34
CA PRO A 222 -2.31 -19.26 -12.19
C PRO A 222 -3.54 -19.02 -13.06
N LYS A 223 -3.83 -19.94 -13.97
CA LYS A 223 -5.05 -19.91 -14.78
C LYS A 223 -6.25 -20.38 -13.94
N VAL A 224 -7.44 -20.10 -14.47
CA VAL A 224 -8.69 -20.58 -13.87
C VAL A 224 -8.63 -22.08 -13.59
N GLY A 225 -8.98 -22.49 -12.36
CA GLY A 225 -8.91 -23.87 -11.90
C GLY A 225 -7.55 -24.30 -11.33
N GLU A 226 -6.50 -23.47 -11.44
CA GLU A 226 -5.20 -23.76 -10.80
C GLU A 226 -5.15 -23.18 -9.37
N LEU A 227 -4.24 -23.71 -8.56
CA LEU A 227 -4.02 -23.21 -7.19
C LEU A 227 -3.26 -21.89 -7.22
N PRO A 228 -3.54 -20.96 -6.29
CA PRO A 228 -2.74 -19.75 -6.09
C PRO A 228 -1.43 -20.07 -5.40
N SER A 229 -0.56 -19.05 -5.28
CA SER A 229 0.64 -19.11 -4.45
C SER A 229 0.28 -19.35 -2.99
N ALA A 230 1.12 -20.12 -2.29
CA ALA A 230 1.00 -20.25 -0.85
C ALA A 230 1.52 -19.00 -0.15
N VAL A 231 0.78 -18.49 0.83
CA VAL A 231 1.15 -17.25 1.52
C VAL A 231 1.24 -17.47 3.03
N LYS A 232 2.28 -16.91 3.64
CA LYS A 232 2.53 -16.93 5.08
C LYS A 232 2.87 -15.55 5.60
N ILE A 233 2.68 -15.34 6.90
CA ILE A 233 3.14 -14.16 7.62
C ILE A 233 4.32 -14.56 8.50
N GLY A 234 5.44 -13.83 8.34
CA GLY A 234 6.60 -13.94 9.19
C GLY A 234 6.84 -12.66 9.99
N VAL A 235 7.45 -12.80 11.16
CA VAL A 235 7.91 -11.68 11.99
C VAL A 235 9.36 -11.91 12.36
N PHE A 236 10.20 -10.89 12.21
CA PHE A 236 11.57 -10.91 12.70
C PHE A 236 11.87 -9.68 13.57
N SER A 237 12.83 -9.84 14.49
CA SER A 237 13.41 -8.73 15.24
C SER A 237 14.42 -7.97 14.37
N VAL A 238 14.42 -6.63 14.42
CA VAL A 238 15.41 -5.78 13.73
C VAL A 238 16.84 -6.03 14.17
N ASN A 239 17.02 -6.60 15.38
CA ASN A 239 18.32 -7.00 15.89
C ASN A 239 18.84 -8.33 15.30
N GLY A 240 17.98 -9.03 14.52
CA GLY A 240 18.27 -10.35 13.96
C GLY A 240 17.64 -11.48 14.77
N GLY A 241 17.97 -12.71 14.42
CA GLY A 241 17.38 -13.92 14.99
C GLY A 241 16.50 -14.67 14.01
N ALA A 242 15.87 -15.75 14.46
CA ALA A 242 14.98 -16.56 13.63
C ALA A 242 13.66 -15.85 13.33
N ILE A 243 13.14 -16.06 12.13
CA ILE A 243 11.80 -15.61 11.74
C ILE A 243 10.77 -16.43 12.53
N LYS A 244 9.83 -15.75 13.19
CA LYS A 244 8.66 -16.36 13.79
C LYS A 244 7.55 -16.38 12.76
N TRP A 245 7.09 -17.56 12.39
CA TRP A 245 5.98 -17.74 11.47
C TRP A 245 4.65 -17.79 12.22
N MET A 246 3.65 -17.10 11.72
CA MET A 246 2.27 -17.17 12.22
C MET A 246 1.62 -18.48 11.74
N MET A 247 0.97 -19.19 12.66
CA MET A 247 0.43 -20.54 12.45
C MET A 247 -1.05 -20.44 12.07
N PHE A 248 -1.34 -20.39 10.76
CA PHE A 248 -2.70 -20.48 10.24
C PHE A 248 -3.09 -21.93 10.03
N GLU A 249 -4.35 -22.25 10.34
CA GLU A 249 -4.90 -23.57 10.08
C GLU A 249 -5.13 -23.80 8.57
N GLY A 250 -5.01 -25.06 8.14
CA GLY A 250 -5.32 -25.50 6.78
C GLY A 250 -4.17 -25.32 5.79
N ASP A 251 -4.47 -25.58 4.52
CA ASP A 251 -3.52 -25.50 3.41
C ASP A 251 -3.34 -24.04 2.96
N ALA A 252 -2.10 -23.57 2.92
CA ALA A 252 -1.75 -22.21 2.51
C ALA A 252 -2.12 -21.87 1.04
N GLN A 253 -2.41 -22.87 0.19
CA GLN A 253 -2.92 -22.69 -1.17
C GLN A 253 -4.46 -22.68 -1.25
N GLN A 254 -5.17 -22.87 -0.13
CA GLN A 254 -6.63 -22.86 -0.06
C GLN A 254 -7.18 -21.61 0.64
N HIS A 255 -6.33 -20.60 0.87
CA HIS A 255 -6.74 -19.33 1.44
C HIS A 255 -5.91 -18.17 0.86
N TYR A 256 -6.41 -16.97 1.08
CA TYR A 256 -5.72 -15.71 0.81
C TYR A 256 -5.50 -14.93 2.11
N ILE A 257 -4.43 -14.15 2.17
CA ILE A 257 -4.12 -13.22 3.25
C ILE A 257 -3.96 -11.82 2.67
N PRO A 258 -5.07 -11.12 2.38
CA PRO A 258 -5.01 -9.82 1.70
C PRO A 258 -4.59 -8.67 2.61
N ARG A 259 -4.74 -8.80 3.94
CA ARG A 259 -4.43 -7.71 4.86
C ARG A 259 -3.82 -8.22 6.17
N MET A 260 -2.90 -7.41 6.71
CA MET A 260 -2.28 -7.59 8.01
C MET A 260 -1.95 -6.23 8.62
N GLU A 261 -2.22 -6.05 9.90
CA GLU A 261 -1.92 -4.85 10.68
C GLU A 261 -1.39 -5.23 12.06
N TRP A 262 -0.56 -4.36 12.63
CA TRP A 262 -0.18 -4.48 14.03
C TRP A 262 -1.33 -4.08 14.96
N ALA A 263 -1.53 -4.86 16.00
CA ALA A 263 -2.47 -4.61 17.10
C ALA A 263 -1.68 -4.41 18.39
N GLY A 264 -1.06 -3.27 18.53
CA GLY A 264 -0.02 -3.02 19.54
C GLY A 264 1.32 -3.62 19.13
N ASN A 265 2.21 -3.85 20.09
CA ASN A 265 3.58 -4.31 19.81
C ASN A 265 3.75 -5.84 19.77
N ASN A 266 2.76 -6.58 20.24
CA ASN A 266 2.88 -8.02 20.51
C ASN A 266 1.97 -8.90 19.65
N ASN A 267 1.00 -8.29 18.97
CA ASN A 267 0.00 -9.01 18.19
C ASN A 267 -0.12 -8.43 16.78
N LEU A 268 -0.44 -9.31 15.85
CA LEU A 268 -0.91 -8.95 14.51
C LEU A 268 -2.38 -9.32 14.39
N VAL A 269 -3.15 -8.48 13.70
CA VAL A 269 -4.45 -8.87 13.17
C VAL A 269 -4.32 -9.11 11.69
N VAL A 270 -4.77 -10.27 11.25
CA VAL A 270 -4.63 -10.76 9.88
C VAL A 270 -6.02 -11.06 9.34
N GLN A 271 -6.33 -10.54 8.16
CA GLN A 271 -7.50 -10.95 7.40
C GLN A 271 -7.15 -12.16 6.55
N ARG A 272 -7.91 -13.25 6.69
CA ARG A 272 -7.81 -14.45 5.88
C ARG A 272 -9.13 -14.73 5.19
N MET A 273 -9.09 -15.03 3.92
CA MET A 273 -10.23 -15.47 3.13
C MET A 273 -10.04 -16.89 2.65
N ASP A 274 -11.12 -17.64 2.54
CA ASP A 274 -11.09 -18.93 1.87
C ASP A 274 -10.87 -18.77 0.34
N ARG A 275 -10.54 -19.86 -0.34
CA ARG A 275 -10.25 -19.88 -1.78
C ARG A 275 -11.44 -19.45 -2.65
N LYS A 276 -12.66 -19.65 -2.18
CA LYS A 276 -13.89 -19.25 -2.86
C LYS A 276 -14.31 -17.83 -2.58
N GLN A 277 -13.65 -17.17 -1.61
CA GLN A 277 -13.99 -15.84 -1.12
C GLN A 277 -15.41 -15.74 -0.56
N GLN A 278 -15.89 -16.83 0.03
CA GLN A 278 -17.18 -16.91 0.70
C GLN A 278 -17.05 -16.74 2.21
N GLU A 279 -15.85 -16.89 2.76
CA GLU A 279 -15.55 -16.68 4.18
C GLU A 279 -14.38 -15.70 4.32
N SER A 280 -14.55 -14.66 5.15
CA SER A 280 -13.50 -13.74 5.57
C SER A 280 -13.37 -13.77 7.10
N LYS A 281 -12.15 -14.01 7.61
CA LYS A 281 -11.85 -14.08 9.04
C LYS A 281 -10.86 -13.00 9.45
N LEU A 282 -11.11 -12.36 10.59
CA LEU A 282 -10.11 -11.60 11.32
C LEU A 282 -9.50 -12.47 12.42
N ILE A 283 -8.19 -12.59 12.38
CA ILE A 283 -7.41 -13.52 13.19
C ILE A 283 -6.38 -12.72 13.99
N ASP A 284 -6.38 -12.85 15.30
CA ASP A 284 -5.38 -12.29 16.21
C ASP A 284 -4.22 -13.29 16.35
N CYS A 285 -3.01 -12.87 16.03
CA CYS A 285 -1.80 -13.69 16.06
C CYS A 285 -0.77 -13.12 17.04
N LYS A 286 -0.29 -13.91 17.98
CA LYS A 286 0.75 -13.54 18.95
C LYS A 286 2.12 -13.72 18.32
N ILE A 287 2.96 -12.69 18.33
CA ILE A 287 4.32 -12.79 17.78
C ILE A 287 5.27 -13.57 18.65
N SER A 288 4.96 -13.77 19.94
CA SER A 288 5.82 -14.53 20.88
C SER A 288 5.99 -15.99 20.50
N ASP A 289 4.90 -16.63 20.09
CA ASP A 289 4.84 -18.07 19.78
C ASP A 289 4.30 -18.40 18.39
N GLY A 290 3.71 -17.41 17.70
CA GLY A 290 3.07 -17.58 16.39
C GLY A 290 1.64 -18.12 16.44
N SER A 291 1.07 -18.32 17.64
CA SER A 291 -0.30 -18.81 17.80
C SER A 291 -1.30 -17.80 17.28
N CYS A 292 -2.34 -18.29 16.58
CA CYS A 292 -3.37 -17.47 15.95
C CYS A 292 -4.77 -17.95 16.34
N SER A 293 -5.70 -17.03 16.59
CA SER A 293 -7.11 -17.35 16.91
C SER A 293 -8.06 -16.37 16.20
N THR A 294 -9.12 -16.93 15.59
CA THR A 294 -10.17 -16.12 14.96
C THR A 294 -11.02 -15.45 16.04
N PHE A 295 -11.27 -14.15 15.90
CA PHE A 295 -12.14 -13.39 16.79
C PHE A 295 -13.37 -12.83 16.08
N TRP A 296 -13.36 -12.76 14.75
CA TRP A 296 -14.50 -12.32 13.96
C TRP A 296 -14.50 -12.99 12.59
N ALA A 297 -15.69 -13.22 12.02
CA ALA A 297 -15.85 -13.77 10.69
C ALA A 297 -17.09 -13.19 10.00
N GLU A 298 -17.00 -13.09 8.68
CA GLU A 298 -18.09 -12.78 7.78
C GLU A 298 -18.19 -13.88 6.73
N ASN A 299 -19.43 -14.26 6.39
CA ASN A 299 -19.73 -15.25 5.38
C ASN A 299 -20.78 -14.71 4.42
N ASP A 300 -20.65 -15.05 3.16
CA ASP A 300 -21.64 -14.80 2.12
C ASP A 300 -21.67 -16.02 1.18
N ASP A 301 -22.85 -16.50 0.85
CA ASP A 301 -23.01 -17.69 -0.01
C ASP A 301 -22.53 -17.43 -1.45
N ALA A 302 -22.49 -16.19 -1.86
CA ALA A 302 -22.00 -15.79 -3.17
C ALA A 302 -20.56 -15.25 -3.09
N TRP A 303 -20.32 -14.16 -2.35
CA TRP A 303 -19.06 -13.44 -2.40
C TRP A 303 -18.91 -12.43 -1.26
N VAL A 304 -17.80 -12.50 -0.50
CA VAL A 304 -17.39 -11.44 0.41
C VAL A 304 -16.49 -10.45 -0.33
N ASP A 305 -16.95 -9.21 -0.52
CA ASP A 305 -16.18 -8.17 -1.18
C ASP A 305 -15.07 -7.61 -0.29
N LEU A 306 -13.86 -7.52 -0.81
CA LEU A 306 -12.71 -6.91 -0.14
C LEU A 306 -12.53 -5.44 -0.42
N ASN A 307 -13.26 -4.89 -1.36
CA ASN A 307 -13.06 -3.54 -1.90
C ASN A 307 -11.58 -3.22 -2.15
N THR A 308 -11.13 -3.65 -3.29
CA THR A 308 -9.72 -3.75 -3.64
C THR A 308 -9.06 -2.42 -3.98
N ASP A 309 -9.80 -1.39 -4.38
CA ASP A 309 -9.20 -0.11 -4.82
C ASP A 309 -8.51 0.67 -3.70
N LYS A 310 -9.01 0.50 -2.48
CA LYS A 310 -8.35 0.99 -1.26
C LYS A 310 -8.75 0.03 -0.14
N PRO A 311 -7.86 -0.38 0.74
CA PRO A 311 -8.18 -1.27 1.82
C PRO A 311 -9.15 -0.59 2.80
N VAL A 312 -10.39 -0.52 2.37
CA VAL A 312 -11.52 -0.02 3.14
C VAL A 312 -12.15 -1.23 3.76
N GLY A 313 -12.04 -1.54 4.83
CA GLY A 313 -12.73 -2.64 5.37
C GLY A 313 -12.51 -2.71 6.85
N TRP A 314 -11.46 -2.09 7.32
CA TRP A 314 -11.06 -2.27 8.69
C TRP A 314 -10.21 -1.08 9.16
N ASN A 315 -10.80 -0.25 10.01
CA ASN A 315 -10.12 0.85 10.66
C ASN A 315 -10.38 0.76 12.16
N TRP A 316 -9.31 0.65 12.96
CA TRP A 316 -9.42 0.71 14.40
C TRP A 316 -9.89 2.08 14.85
N ILE A 317 -10.80 2.10 15.83
CA ILE A 317 -11.32 3.28 16.51
C ILE A 317 -11.36 3.04 18.02
N ASN A 318 -11.65 4.08 18.81
CA ASN A 318 -11.73 3.99 20.25
C ASN A 318 -10.49 3.31 20.87
N GLN A 319 -9.29 3.75 20.46
CA GLN A 319 -8.02 3.18 20.92
C GLN A 319 -7.91 1.65 20.72
N GLY A 320 -8.51 1.15 19.64
CA GLY A 320 -8.49 -0.26 19.28
C GLY A 320 -9.51 -1.13 20.01
N GLN A 321 -10.49 -0.55 20.71
CA GLN A 321 -11.59 -1.28 21.35
C GLN A 321 -12.67 -1.67 20.34
N ASP A 322 -12.83 -0.92 19.26
CA ASP A 322 -13.75 -1.18 18.17
C ASP A 322 -13.03 -1.06 16.84
N PHE A 323 -13.65 -1.54 15.78
CA PHE A 323 -13.22 -1.30 14.41
C PHE A 323 -14.42 -1.03 13.49
N LEU A 324 -14.14 -0.27 12.44
CA LEU A 324 -15.07 -0.06 11.35
C LEU A 324 -14.86 -1.15 10.29
N TRP A 325 -15.96 -1.67 9.80
CA TRP A 325 -15.98 -2.70 8.78
C TRP A 325 -16.97 -2.32 7.68
N VAL A 326 -16.57 -2.45 6.44
CA VAL A 326 -17.45 -2.28 5.28
C VAL A 326 -17.93 -3.66 4.84
N SER A 327 -19.24 -3.84 4.74
CA SER A 327 -19.86 -5.12 4.44
C SER A 327 -21.17 -4.96 3.67
N GLU A 328 -21.48 -5.94 2.85
CA GLU A 328 -22.72 -6.06 2.08
C GLU A 328 -23.74 -7.04 2.72
N LYS A 329 -23.50 -7.45 3.96
CA LYS A 329 -24.24 -8.53 4.65
C LYS A 329 -25.75 -8.28 4.86
N ASP A 330 -26.23 -7.04 4.71
CA ASP A 330 -27.65 -6.69 4.77
C ASP A 330 -28.28 -6.39 3.40
N GLY A 331 -27.56 -6.67 2.32
CA GLY A 331 -27.98 -6.45 0.93
C GLY A 331 -27.54 -5.10 0.35
N TRP A 332 -26.88 -4.25 1.14
CA TRP A 332 -26.28 -2.99 0.73
C TRP A 332 -24.86 -2.87 1.27
N ARG A 333 -24.04 -2.13 0.59
CA ARG A 333 -22.68 -1.83 1.02
C ARG A 333 -22.71 -0.76 2.12
N HIS A 334 -22.48 -1.16 3.35
CA HIS A 334 -22.59 -0.30 4.53
C HIS A 334 -21.36 -0.32 5.43
N ILE A 335 -21.24 0.70 6.29
CA ILE A 335 -20.24 0.74 7.36
C ILE A 335 -20.85 0.26 8.66
N TYR A 336 -20.18 -0.68 9.29
CA TYR A 336 -20.49 -1.21 10.61
C TYR A 336 -19.40 -0.85 11.62
N LYS A 337 -19.79 -0.58 12.86
CA LYS A 337 -18.90 -0.58 14.01
C LYS A 337 -19.00 -1.95 14.68
N ILE A 338 -17.84 -2.58 14.92
CA ILE A 338 -17.76 -3.91 15.53
C ILE A 338 -16.82 -3.83 16.73
N SER A 339 -17.21 -4.40 17.88
CA SER A 339 -16.33 -4.50 19.03
C SER A 339 -15.13 -5.40 18.74
N ARG A 340 -13.99 -5.14 19.40
CA ARG A 340 -12.75 -5.89 19.18
C ARG A 340 -12.89 -7.40 19.35
N ASP A 341 -13.78 -7.84 20.22
CA ASP A 341 -14.07 -9.27 20.44
C ASP A 341 -15.09 -9.84 19.44
N GLY A 342 -15.56 -9.04 18.48
CA GLY A 342 -16.50 -9.44 17.42
C GLY A 342 -17.95 -9.61 17.88
N LYS A 343 -18.28 -9.38 19.16
CA LYS A 343 -19.62 -9.72 19.70
C LYS A 343 -20.70 -8.68 19.44
N ASN A 344 -20.31 -7.42 19.36
CA ASN A 344 -21.26 -6.31 19.17
C ASN A 344 -21.06 -5.68 17.80
N THR A 345 -22.15 -5.56 17.04
CA THR A 345 -22.15 -4.96 15.70
C THR A 345 -23.23 -3.89 15.64
N THR A 346 -22.88 -2.70 15.16
CA THR A 346 -23.79 -1.57 14.97
C THR A 346 -23.67 -1.06 13.53
N LEU A 347 -24.80 -0.97 12.81
CA LEU A 347 -24.89 -0.35 11.49
C LEU A 347 -24.80 1.17 11.62
N LEU A 348 -23.90 1.82 10.89
CA LEU A 348 -23.66 3.27 10.94
C LEU A 348 -24.23 4.05 9.75
N THR A 349 -24.40 3.40 8.60
CA THR A 349 -24.86 4.04 7.35
C THR A 349 -26.15 3.40 6.87
N ASN A 350 -27.20 3.50 7.68
CA ASN A 350 -28.49 2.89 7.38
C ASN A 350 -29.16 3.54 6.16
N GLY A 351 -29.77 2.72 5.28
CA GLY A 351 -30.53 3.17 4.10
C GLY A 351 -30.49 2.17 2.95
N ASN A 352 -31.32 2.39 1.93
CA ASN A 352 -31.37 1.55 0.73
C ASN A 352 -30.38 2.10 -0.33
N TYR A 353 -29.09 2.10 -0.03
CA TYR A 353 -28.04 2.58 -0.93
C TYR A 353 -26.68 2.03 -0.51
N ASP A 354 -25.79 1.93 -1.47
CA ASP A 354 -24.39 1.58 -1.23
C ASP A 354 -23.56 2.81 -0.84
N ILE A 355 -22.68 2.65 0.12
CA ILE A 355 -21.57 3.60 0.27
C ILE A 355 -20.53 3.33 -0.84
N GLY A 356 -19.95 4.39 -1.38
CA GLY A 356 -18.85 4.27 -2.33
C GLY A 356 -17.53 3.98 -1.61
N GLU A 357 -17.12 4.87 -0.71
CA GLU A 357 -15.83 4.79 -0.02
C GLU A 357 -15.89 5.50 1.34
N LEU A 358 -15.30 4.91 2.36
CA LEU A 358 -15.01 5.58 3.64
C LEU A 358 -13.82 6.52 3.43
N LYS A 359 -14.02 7.82 3.54
CA LYS A 359 -13.01 8.86 3.26
C LYS A 359 -12.18 9.25 4.47
N ALA A 360 -12.81 9.38 5.64
CA ALA A 360 -12.13 9.79 6.87
C ALA A 360 -12.92 9.36 8.11
N VAL A 361 -12.19 9.19 9.19
CA VAL A 361 -12.69 8.94 10.53
C VAL A 361 -12.22 10.08 11.42
N ASP A 362 -13.15 10.85 11.97
CA ASP A 362 -12.89 11.93 12.92
C ASP A 362 -13.37 11.50 14.31
N GLU A 363 -12.56 10.72 14.99
CA GLU A 363 -12.88 10.23 16.34
C GLU A 363 -13.10 11.36 17.34
N LYS A 364 -12.38 12.48 17.21
CA LYS A 364 -12.49 13.63 18.12
C LYS A 364 -13.89 14.23 18.11
N ASN A 365 -14.52 14.32 16.94
CA ASN A 365 -15.85 14.92 16.77
C ASN A 365 -16.94 13.85 16.56
N ASN A 366 -16.56 12.57 16.59
CA ASN A 366 -17.43 11.41 16.37
C ASN A 366 -18.15 11.45 15.01
N TYR A 367 -17.37 11.69 13.93
CA TYR A 367 -17.90 11.67 12.55
C TYR A 367 -17.16 10.68 11.66
N LEU A 368 -17.93 10.02 10.80
CA LEU A 368 -17.42 9.31 9.63
C LEU A 368 -17.78 10.09 8.38
N TYR A 369 -16.83 10.22 7.48
CA TYR A 369 -17.02 10.83 6.16
C TYR A 369 -16.93 9.75 5.09
N PHE A 370 -17.93 9.65 4.25
CA PHE A 370 -18.01 8.63 3.20
C PHE A 370 -18.68 9.20 1.94
N THR A 371 -18.50 8.52 0.82
CA THR A 371 -19.18 8.84 -0.42
C THR A 371 -20.36 7.90 -0.63
N ALA A 372 -21.46 8.42 -1.18
CA ALA A 372 -22.66 7.63 -1.52
C ALA A 372 -23.52 8.35 -2.58
N SER A 373 -24.50 7.64 -3.14
CA SER A 373 -25.42 8.15 -4.15
C SER A 373 -26.89 7.75 -3.87
N PRO A 374 -27.46 8.02 -2.70
CA PRO A 374 -28.77 7.50 -2.31
C PRO A 374 -29.93 7.98 -3.18
N ASN A 375 -29.83 9.15 -3.80
CA ASN A 375 -30.91 9.77 -4.55
C ASN A 375 -30.59 10.02 -6.04
N ASN A 376 -29.38 9.76 -6.47
CA ASN A 376 -28.94 10.01 -7.84
C ASN A 376 -27.80 9.09 -8.25
N ALA A 377 -28.11 7.97 -8.90
CA ALA A 377 -27.15 6.95 -9.30
C ALA A 377 -26.03 7.42 -10.27
N THR A 378 -26.18 8.61 -10.87
CA THR A 378 -25.17 9.18 -11.79
C THR A 378 -24.19 10.13 -11.12
N GLN A 379 -24.34 10.40 -9.82
CA GLN A 379 -23.52 11.35 -9.06
C GLN A 379 -23.02 10.68 -7.77
N LEU A 380 -21.86 11.06 -7.32
CA LEU A 380 -21.28 10.62 -6.06
C LEU A 380 -21.11 11.82 -5.12
N TYR A 381 -21.69 11.75 -3.94
CA TYR A 381 -21.68 12.84 -2.97
C TYR A 381 -20.93 12.47 -1.71
N LEU A 382 -20.38 13.49 -1.02
CA LEU A 382 -19.76 13.33 0.28
C LEU A 382 -20.82 13.47 1.38
N TYR A 383 -20.91 12.47 2.21
CA TYR A 383 -21.75 12.41 3.39
C TYR A 383 -20.95 12.33 4.67
N ARG A 384 -21.61 12.62 5.79
CA ARG A 384 -21.08 12.29 7.12
C ARG A 384 -22.18 11.74 8.01
N THR A 385 -21.83 10.83 8.90
CA THR A 385 -22.68 10.29 9.98
C THR A 385 -21.94 10.29 11.31
N ARG A 386 -22.66 10.07 12.40
CA ARG A 386 -22.10 9.92 13.75
C ARG A 386 -22.17 8.48 14.20
#